data_1edc03b8e6c83960e833060ee0540628
#
_entry.id   1edc03b8e6c83960e833060ee0540628
#
_cell.length_a   1.000
_cell.length_b   1.000
_cell.length_c   1.000
_cell.angle_alpha   90.00
_cell.angle_beta   90.00
_cell.angle_gamma   90.00
#
_symmetry.space_group_name_H-M   'P 1'
#
loop_
_entity.id
_entity.type
_entity.pdbx_description
1 polymer ?
#
loop_
_entity_poly.entity_id
_entity_poly.type
_entity_poly.pdbx_seq_one_letter_code
_entity_poly.pdbx_strand_id
1 'polypeptide(L)'
;MEPVSIRTKNPGAMWPGPVATKFGSTEWIPCGGNNKCAVFSTFEQGAAAQFYLWATKYTQMTLADAIHKWSGHNSSPEYAAFMAKRIPSLTMDTVMTVAFLKSENGWRFMKAQSQWEAGKPYPMTDDQWRRGQEIAFGRAAIPPPPDIEPIPEPVPTKSIWQALIEFIISLFRRK
;
A
#
# COMPACT_ATOMS: atom_id res chain seq x y z
N MET A 1 -14.27 9.77 1.74
CA MET A 1 -13.10 9.74 2.65
C MET A 1 -11.88 9.31 1.84
N GLU A 2 -10.72 9.91 2.08
CA GLU A 2 -9.49 9.53 1.39
C GLU A 2 -8.99 8.16 1.87
N PRO A 3 -8.54 7.26 0.97
CA PRO A 3 -7.99 5.96 1.34
C PRO A 3 -6.85 6.07 2.36
N VAL A 4 -6.80 5.12 3.30
CA VAL A 4 -5.80 5.12 4.35
C VAL A 4 -4.37 5.08 3.79
N SER A 5 -4.13 4.32 2.74
CA SER A 5 -2.82 4.23 2.07
C SER A 5 -2.32 5.59 1.56
N ILE A 6 -3.22 6.48 1.13
CA ILE A 6 -2.89 7.84 0.68
C ILE A 6 -2.62 8.74 1.89
N ARG A 7 -3.51 8.76 2.88
CA ARG A 7 -3.36 9.58 4.09
C ARG A 7 -2.07 9.29 4.86
N THR A 8 -1.67 8.05 4.88
CA THR A 8 -0.45 7.58 5.56
C THR A 8 0.80 7.63 4.68
N LYS A 9 0.66 8.06 3.43
CA LYS A 9 1.74 8.00 2.41
C LYS A 9 2.38 6.62 2.31
N ASN A 10 1.56 5.58 2.49
CA ASN A 10 1.94 4.17 2.54
C ASN A 10 1.27 3.41 1.37
N PRO A 11 1.85 3.46 0.18
CA PRO A 11 1.23 2.97 -1.03
C PRO A 11 0.86 1.48 -1.02
N GLY A 12 1.57 0.70 -0.24
CA GLY A 12 1.30 -0.72 -0.06
C GLY A 12 0.43 -1.05 1.14
N ALA A 13 -0.12 -0.05 1.85
CA ALA A 13 -0.87 -0.26 3.09
C ALA A 13 -0.15 -1.17 4.10
N MET A 14 1.20 -1.17 4.07
CA MET A 14 2.01 -2.07 4.89
C MET A 14 1.83 -1.80 6.38
N TRP A 15 2.02 -2.84 7.16
CA TRP A 15 1.99 -2.77 8.61
C TRP A 15 3.27 -2.14 9.18
N PRO A 16 3.21 -1.57 10.41
CA PRO A 16 4.40 -1.13 11.12
C PRO A 16 5.32 -2.32 11.40
N GLY A 17 6.62 -2.06 11.35
CA GLY A 17 7.64 -3.09 11.59
C GLY A 17 9.02 -2.64 11.11
N PRO A 18 10.03 -3.53 11.17
CA PRO A 18 11.42 -3.16 10.89
C PRO A 18 11.63 -2.51 9.51
N VAL A 19 10.90 -2.96 8.49
CA VAL A 19 10.99 -2.35 7.15
C VAL A 19 10.42 -0.94 7.15
N ALA A 20 9.24 -0.73 7.72
CA ALA A 20 8.64 0.60 7.81
C ALA A 20 9.55 1.56 8.58
N THR A 21 10.06 1.14 9.74
CA THR A 21 11.00 1.93 10.56
C THR A 21 12.29 2.27 9.81
N LYS A 22 12.86 1.31 9.06
CA LYS A 22 14.05 1.54 8.23
C LYS A 22 13.89 2.70 7.25
N PHE A 23 12.67 2.91 6.76
CA PHE A 23 12.34 3.97 5.80
C PHE A 23 11.64 5.18 6.44
N GLY A 24 11.80 5.36 7.76
CA GLY A 24 11.41 6.57 8.47
C GLY A 24 9.98 6.59 8.99
N SER A 25 9.29 5.45 9.02
CA SER A 25 8.01 5.36 9.73
C SER A 25 8.26 5.32 11.23
N THR A 26 7.67 6.27 11.96
CA THR A 26 7.72 6.34 13.43
C THR A 26 6.34 6.15 14.07
N GLU A 27 5.29 6.16 13.24
CA GLU A 27 3.91 6.14 13.68
C GLU A 27 3.08 5.10 12.92
N TRP A 28 1.92 4.82 13.42
CA TRP A 28 0.91 4.00 12.76
C TRP A 28 -0.50 4.47 13.12
N ILE A 29 -1.45 4.19 12.24
CA ILE A 29 -2.87 4.42 12.51
C ILE A 29 -3.69 3.14 12.26
N PRO A 30 -4.87 2.99 12.86
CA PRO A 30 -5.79 1.92 12.52
C PRO A 30 -6.20 1.99 11.03
N CYS A 31 -6.21 0.83 10.34
CA CYS A 31 -6.55 0.77 8.92
C CYS A 31 -7.60 -0.27 8.56
N GLY A 32 -8.43 -0.65 9.52
CA GLY A 32 -9.54 -1.58 9.36
C GLY A 32 -9.39 -2.83 10.21
N GLY A 33 -10.46 -3.22 10.88
CA GLY A 33 -10.43 -4.30 11.87
C GLY A 33 -9.36 -4.03 12.94
N ASN A 34 -8.53 -5.03 13.23
CA ASN A 34 -7.39 -4.90 14.14
C ASN A 34 -6.08 -4.52 13.44
N ASN A 35 -6.12 -4.17 12.15
CA ASN A 35 -4.93 -3.86 11.38
C ASN A 35 -4.43 -2.44 11.66
N LYS A 36 -3.11 -2.29 11.54
CA LYS A 36 -2.39 -1.02 11.71
C LYS A 36 -1.61 -0.74 10.43
N CYS A 37 -1.67 0.49 9.94
CA CYS A 37 -0.88 0.94 8.79
C CYS A 37 0.23 1.86 9.28
N ALA A 38 1.46 1.61 8.82
CA ALA A 38 2.59 2.49 9.05
C ALA A 38 2.36 3.86 8.38
N VAL A 39 2.84 4.93 9.00
CA VAL A 39 2.77 6.30 8.48
C VAL A 39 4.14 6.76 8.04
N PHE A 40 4.24 7.35 6.86
CA PHE A 40 5.48 7.89 6.32
C PHE A 40 5.40 9.41 6.15
N SER A 41 6.54 10.08 6.28
CA SER A 41 6.62 11.53 6.11
C SER A 41 6.49 11.96 4.65
N THR A 42 6.97 11.13 3.71
CA THR A 42 6.87 11.37 2.27
C THR A 42 6.34 10.15 1.54
N PHE A 43 5.77 10.36 0.36
CA PHE A 43 5.32 9.27 -0.50
C PHE A 43 6.49 8.40 -0.98
N GLU A 44 7.64 9.01 -1.23
CA GLU A 44 8.85 8.33 -1.69
C GLU A 44 9.39 7.37 -0.62
N GLN A 45 9.31 7.73 0.66
CA GLN A 45 9.69 6.85 1.77
C GLN A 45 8.76 5.63 1.85
N GLY A 46 7.45 5.85 1.75
CA GLY A 46 6.47 4.75 1.72
C GLY A 46 6.66 3.84 0.51
N ALA A 47 6.92 4.41 -0.66
CA ALA A 47 7.25 3.64 -1.85
C ALA A 47 8.55 2.85 -1.69
N ALA A 48 9.59 3.47 -1.14
CA ALA A 48 10.86 2.80 -0.87
C ALA A 48 10.70 1.61 0.09
N ALA A 49 9.91 1.78 1.13
CA ALA A 49 9.60 0.70 2.05
C ALA A 49 8.87 -0.45 1.35
N GLN A 50 7.92 -0.14 0.47
CA GLN A 50 7.19 -1.12 -0.33
C GLN A 50 8.15 -1.90 -1.26
N PHE A 51 9.00 -1.21 -2.02
CA PHE A 51 10.03 -1.85 -2.87
C PHE A 51 10.94 -2.78 -2.08
N TYR A 52 11.44 -2.31 -0.95
CA TYR A 52 12.35 -3.10 -0.12
C TYR A 52 11.66 -4.32 0.48
N LEU A 53 10.40 -4.19 0.90
CA LEU A 53 9.61 -5.30 1.42
C LEU A 53 9.40 -6.36 0.33
N TRP A 54 9.04 -5.94 -0.89
CA TRP A 54 8.94 -6.85 -2.04
C TRP A 54 10.26 -7.56 -2.33
N ALA A 55 11.36 -6.83 -2.37
CA ALA A 55 12.69 -7.39 -2.65
C ALA A 55 13.14 -8.44 -1.61
N THR A 56 12.69 -8.30 -0.37
CA THR A 56 13.14 -9.17 0.74
C THR A 56 12.17 -10.29 1.10
N LYS A 57 10.89 -10.20 0.73
CA LYS A 57 9.85 -11.14 1.19
C LYS A 57 9.03 -11.80 0.08
N TYR A 58 9.04 -11.24 -1.14
CA TYR A 58 8.12 -11.64 -2.22
C TYR A 58 8.84 -11.98 -3.53
N THR A 59 10.17 -11.98 -3.55
CA THR A 59 10.96 -12.51 -4.65
C THR A 59 11.06 -14.04 -4.58
N GLN A 60 11.38 -14.67 -5.72
CA GLN A 60 11.41 -16.12 -5.91
C GLN A 60 10.03 -16.80 -5.80
N MET A 61 8.97 -16.02 -5.91
CA MET A 61 7.58 -16.46 -5.98
C MET A 61 6.98 -16.06 -7.32
N THR A 62 5.98 -16.79 -7.79
CA THR A 62 5.17 -16.32 -8.92
C THR A 62 4.44 -15.03 -8.52
N LEU A 63 4.04 -14.21 -9.50
CA LEU A 63 3.23 -13.04 -9.22
C LEU A 63 1.97 -13.41 -8.43
N ALA A 64 1.29 -14.49 -8.82
CA ALA A 64 0.07 -14.94 -8.16
C ALA A 64 0.31 -15.27 -6.68
N ASP A 65 1.35 -16.06 -6.38
CA ASP A 65 1.69 -16.44 -5.01
C ASP A 65 2.15 -15.23 -4.17
N ALA A 66 2.93 -14.36 -4.78
CA ALA A 66 3.42 -13.15 -4.11
C ALA A 66 2.26 -12.21 -3.72
N ILE A 67 1.30 -11.99 -4.63
CA ILE A 67 0.09 -11.19 -4.36
C ILE A 67 -0.80 -11.87 -3.33
N HIS A 68 -0.99 -13.19 -3.42
CA HIS A 68 -1.74 -13.95 -2.42
C HIS A 68 -1.16 -13.78 -1.02
N LYS A 69 0.15 -13.93 -0.89
CA LYS A 69 0.87 -13.71 0.37
C LYS A 69 0.82 -12.26 0.84
N TRP A 70 0.95 -11.28 -0.08
CA TRP A 70 0.87 -9.85 0.25
C TRP A 70 -0.45 -9.48 0.89
N SER A 71 -1.55 -9.97 0.33
CA SER A 71 -2.91 -9.71 0.81
C SER A 71 -3.30 -10.45 2.09
N GLY A 72 -2.38 -11.15 2.74
CA GLY A 72 -2.68 -12.00 3.90
C GLY A 72 -3.54 -13.19 3.55
N HIS A 73 -3.36 -13.76 2.37
CA HIS A 73 -4.11 -14.91 1.83
C HIS A 73 -5.60 -14.62 1.53
N ASN A 74 -5.95 -13.35 1.37
CA ASN A 74 -7.33 -12.91 1.09
C ASN A 74 -7.52 -12.33 -0.32
N SER A 75 -6.49 -12.36 -1.19
CA SER A 75 -6.62 -11.82 -2.54
C SER A 75 -7.48 -12.70 -3.41
N SER A 76 -8.29 -12.03 -4.24
CA SER A 76 -8.91 -12.68 -5.38
C SER A 76 -7.91 -12.81 -6.54
N PRO A 77 -8.14 -13.74 -7.48
CA PRO A 77 -7.32 -13.86 -8.70
C PRO A 77 -7.25 -12.56 -9.52
N GLU A 78 -8.27 -11.71 -9.41
CA GLU A 78 -8.36 -10.43 -10.11
C GLU A 78 -7.25 -9.47 -9.72
N TYR A 79 -6.71 -9.54 -8.50
CA TYR A 79 -5.61 -8.67 -8.07
C TYR A 79 -4.35 -8.95 -8.90
N ALA A 80 -3.92 -10.20 -8.97
CA ALA A 80 -2.75 -10.57 -9.78
C ALA A 80 -2.99 -10.32 -11.27
N ALA A 81 -4.20 -10.61 -11.78
CA ALA A 81 -4.59 -10.33 -13.16
C ALA A 81 -4.59 -8.83 -13.47
N PHE A 82 -5.05 -7.99 -12.53
CA PHE A 82 -4.98 -6.53 -12.66
C PHE A 82 -3.53 -6.04 -12.82
N MET A 83 -2.59 -6.62 -12.08
CA MET A 83 -1.17 -6.30 -12.17
C MET A 83 -0.59 -6.74 -13.51
N ALA A 84 -0.81 -8.01 -13.88
CA ALA A 84 -0.31 -8.58 -15.12
C ALA A 84 -0.78 -7.80 -16.38
N LYS A 85 -2.04 -7.35 -16.39
CA LYS A 85 -2.59 -6.57 -17.50
C LYS A 85 -1.91 -5.21 -17.71
N ARG A 86 -1.33 -4.63 -16.65
CA ARG A 86 -0.78 -3.26 -16.67
C ARG A 86 0.71 -3.18 -16.93
N ILE A 87 1.41 -4.27 -16.78
CA ILE A 87 2.87 -4.29 -16.87
C ILE A 87 3.29 -5.15 -18.06
N PRO A 88 3.96 -4.59 -19.06
CA PRO A 88 4.44 -5.36 -20.20
C PRO A 88 5.25 -6.59 -19.77
N SER A 89 5.01 -7.71 -20.41
CA SER A 89 5.71 -8.98 -20.16
C SER A 89 5.50 -9.59 -18.76
N LEU A 90 4.57 -9.07 -17.97
CA LEU A 90 4.21 -9.67 -16.69
C LEU A 90 3.02 -10.61 -16.88
N THR A 91 3.13 -11.82 -16.37
CA THR A 91 2.05 -12.82 -16.29
C THR A 91 1.86 -13.26 -14.86
N MET A 92 0.79 -13.97 -14.56
CA MET A 92 0.54 -14.50 -13.21
C MET A 92 1.62 -15.50 -12.77
N ASP A 93 2.24 -16.21 -13.74
CA ASP A 93 3.29 -17.20 -13.49
C ASP A 93 4.71 -16.59 -13.51
N THR A 94 4.84 -15.29 -13.79
CA THR A 94 6.14 -14.62 -13.77
C THR A 94 6.76 -14.68 -12.38
N VAL A 95 7.96 -15.26 -12.28
CA VAL A 95 8.71 -15.27 -11.02
C VAL A 95 9.25 -13.86 -10.73
N MET A 96 8.85 -13.32 -9.60
CA MET A 96 9.28 -12.01 -9.15
C MET A 96 10.75 -12.03 -8.72
N THR A 97 11.53 -11.06 -9.21
CA THR A 97 12.96 -10.98 -8.92
C THR A 97 13.36 -9.58 -8.49
N VAL A 98 14.49 -9.46 -7.79
CA VAL A 98 15.07 -8.15 -7.46
C VAL A 98 15.43 -7.38 -8.73
N ALA A 99 15.89 -8.05 -9.79
CA ALA A 99 16.19 -7.43 -11.08
C ALA A 99 14.95 -6.80 -11.71
N PHE A 100 13.80 -7.50 -11.67
CA PHE A 100 12.52 -6.94 -12.11
C PHE A 100 12.16 -5.69 -11.29
N LEU A 101 12.25 -5.75 -9.95
CA LEU A 101 11.91 -4.63 -9.08
C LEU A 101 12.82 -3.40 -9.29
N LYS A 102 14.05 -3.59 -9.77
CA LYS A 102 15.00 -2.52 -10.12
C LYS A 102 14.82 -1.98 -11.54
N SER A 103 14.02 -2.63 -12.36
CA SER A 103 13.79 -2.22 -13.76
C SER A 103 12.75 -1.11 -13.87
N GLU A 104 12.59 -0.58 -15.08
CA GLU A 104 11.50 0.37 -15.42
C GLU A 104 10.10 -0.22 -15.13
N ASN A 105 9.91 -1.52 -15.30
CA ASN A 105 8.66 -2.19 -14.95
C ASN A 105 8.45 -2.32 -13.44
N GLY A 106 9.50 -2.26 -12.64
CA GLY A 106 9.42 -2.34 -11.18
C GLY A 106 8.63 -1.18 -10.57
N TRP A 107 8.91 0.07 -10.97
CA TRP A 107 8.14 1.19 -10.43
C TRP A 107 6.69 1.23 -10.97
N ARG A 108 6.49 0.82 -12.22
CA ARG A 108 5.13 0.68 -12.79
C ARG A 108 4.32 -0.36 -12.03
N PHE A 109 4.97 -1.45 -11.64
CA PHE A 109 4.38 -2.49 -10.81
C PHE A 109 3.93 -1.92 -9.45
N MET A 110 4.80 -1.20 -8.73
CA MET A 110 4.44 -0.59 -7.44
C MET A 110 3.31 0.43 -7.58
N LYS A 111 3.33 1.25 -8.64
CA LYS A 111 2.25 2.18 -8.96
C LYS A 111 0.92 1.46 -9.17
N ALA A 112 0.91 0.38 -9.95
CA ALA A 112 -0.29 -0.41 -10.20
C ALA A 112 -0.81 -1.09 -8.93
N GLN A 113 0.08 -1.66 -8.11
CA GLN A 113 -0.27 -2.23 -6.82
C GLN A 113 -0.93 -1.21 -5.91
N SER A 114 -0.34 -0.03 -5.79
CA SER A 114 -0.86 1.06 -4.95
C SER A 114 -2.22 1.58 -5.44
N GLN A 115 -2.45 1.56 -6.76
CA GLN A 115 -3.76 1.86 -7.32
C GLN A 115 -4.81 0.83 -6.90
N TRP A 116 -4.45 -0.46 -6.86
CA TRP A 116 -5.34 -1.50 -6.36
C TRP A 116 -5.68 -1.30 -4.89
N GLU A 117 -4.66 -1.12 -4.05
CA GLU A 117 -4.81 -0.90 -2.60
C GLU A 117 -5.62 0.36 -2.26
N ALA A 118 -5.49 1.41 -3.05
CA ALA A 118 -6.23 2.65 -2.86
C ALA A 118 -7.62 2.65 -3.50
N GLY A 119 -7.92 1.72 -4.41
CA GLY A 119 -9.13 1.69 -5.22
C GLY A 119 -9.25 2.87 -6.21
N LYS A 120 -8.20 3.66 -6.39
CA LYS A 120 -8.12 4.83 -7.29
C LYS A 120 -6.66 5.13 -7.65
N PRO A 121 -6.39 5.98 -8.67
CA PRO A 121 -5.03 6.42 -8.98
C PRO A 121 -4.32 6.98 -7.74
N TYR A 122 -3.10 6.54 -7.51
CA TYR A 122 -2.30 6.98 -6.37
C TYR A 122 -1.65 8.35 -6.68
N PRO A 123 -1.65 9.33 -5.75
CA PRO A 123 -1.26 10.72 -6.03
C PRO A 123 0.28 10.90 -6.02
N MET A 124 0.97 10.11 -6.83
CA MET A 124 2.41 10.23 -7.06
C MET A 124 2.70 10.35 -8.55
N THR A 125 3.65 11.21 -8.89
CA THR A 125 4.21 11.29 -10.25
C THR A 125 5.12 10.10 -10.54
N ASP A 126 5.40 9.84 -11.81
CA ASP A 126 6.33 8.77 -12.21
C ASP A 126 7.74 9.00 -11.65
N ASP A 127 8.18 10.26 -11.54
CA ASP A 127 9.47 10.59 -10.95
C ASP A 127 9.52 10.31 -9.45
N GLN A 128 8.43 10.52 -8.73
CA GLN A 128 8.35 10.13 -7.32
C GLN A 128 8.42 8.60 -7.14
N TRP A 129 7.81 7.82 -8.05
CA TRP A 129 7.94 6.37 -8.04
C TRP A 129 9.37 5.91 -8.30
N ARG A 130 10.05 6.50 -9.31
CA ARG A 130 11.48 6.24 -9.58
C ARG A 130 12.35 6.63 -8.38
N ARG A 131 12.08 7.77 -7.76
CA ARG A 131 12.79 8.20 -6.55
C ARG A 131 12.61 7.22 -5.40
N GLY A 132 11.41 6.72 -5.15
CA GLY A 132 11.17 5.66 -4.17
C GLY A 132 11.98 4.38 -4.47
N GLN A 133 12.04 3.98 -5.74
CA GLN A 133 12.85 2.86 -6.19
C GLN A 133 14.36 3.08 -5.93
N GLU A 134 14.87 4.27 -6.23
CA GLU A 134 16.27 4.63 -5.97
C GLU A 134 16.61 4.59 -4.49
N ILE A 135 15.74 5.15 -3.63
CA ILE A 135 15.91 5.10 -2.17
C ILE A 135 15.95 3.65 -1.67
N ALA A 136 15.05 2.80 -2.15
CA ALA A 136 14.97 1.40 -1.74
C ALA A 136 16.25 0.60 -2.03
N PHE A 137 16.89 0.90 -3.15
CA PHE A 137 18.07 0.17 -3.63
C PHE A 137 19.40 0.90 -3.39
N GLY A 138 19.40 1.96 -2.57
CA GLY A 138 20.62 2.61 -2.08
C GLY A 138 21.23 3.62 -3.04
N ARG A 139 20.48 4.11 -4.05
CA ARG A 139 20.97 5.12 -4.99
C ARG A 139 20.82 6.55 -4.50
N ALA A 140 19.98 6.78 -3.48
CA ALA A 140 19.75 8.10 -2.92
C ALA A 140 19.61 8.05 -1.40
N ALA A 141 20.00 9.10 -0.72
CA ALA A 141 19.77 9.26 0.70
C ALA A 141 18.26 9.41 1.00
N ILE A 142 17.81 8.82 2.08
CA ILE A 142 16.45 9.07 2.60
C ILE A 142 16.43 10.53 3.12
N PRO A 143 15.55 11.40 2.61
CA PRO A 143 15.43 12.74 3.15
C PRO A 143 15.00 12.69 4.63
N PRO A 144 15.44 13.62 5.48
CA PRO A 144 14.95 13.71 6.84
C PRO A 144 13.43 13.89 6.83
N PRO A 145 12.70 13.35 7.81
CA PRO A 145 11.28 13.58 7.92
C PRO A 145 11.03 15.10 8.04
N PRO A 146 10.07 15.65 7.25
CA PRO A 146 9.59 17.00 7.51
C PRO A 146 8.95 17.04 8.91
N ASP A 147 8.93 18.22 9.53
CA ASP A 147 8.15 18.43 10.74
C ASP A 147 6.68 18.03 10.45
N ILE A 148 6.22 16.99 11.14
CA ILE A 148 4.90 16.42 10.87
C ILE A 148 3.88 17.19 11.70
N GLU A 149 2.96 17.90 11.05
CA GLU A 149 1.73 18.29 11.72
C GLU A 149 0.98 17.01 12.16
N PRO A 150 0.49 16.94 13.41
CA PRO A 150 -0.20 15.77 13.91
C PRO A 150 -1.37 15.41 12.98
N ILE A 151 -1.42 14.15 12.55
CA ILE A 151 -2.53 13.64 11.75
C ILE A 151 -3.80 13.78 12.59
N PRO A 152 -4.85 14.49 12.14
CA PRO A 152 -6.08 14.61 12.90
C PRO A 152 -6.63 13.22 13.21
N GLU A 153 -7.04 13.00 14.46
CA GLU A 153 -7.61 11.74 14.88
C GLU A 153 -8.73 11.31 13.92
N PRO A 154 -8.79 10.03 13.55
CA PRO A 154 -9.84 9.54 12.66
C PRO A 154 -11.21 9.81 13.31
N VAL A 155 -12.04 10.61 12.66
CA VAL A 155 -13.43 10.79 13.06
C VAL A 155 -14.06 9.40 13.13
N PRO A 156 -14.66 8.99 14.26
CA PRO A 156 -15.21 7.66 14.41
C PRO A 156 -16.26 7.43 13.32
N THR A 157 -15.93 6.61 12.36
CA THR A 157 -16.88 6.15 11.33
C THR A 157 -17.82 5.15 11.99
N LYS A 158 -19.12 5.44 11.98
CA LYS A 158 -20.15 4.47 12.40
C LYS A 158 -19.86 3.14 11.71
N SER A 159 -19.80 2.07 12.48
CA SER A 159 -19.61 0.75 11.89
C SER A 159 -20.81 0.44 10.97
N ILE A 160 -20.59 -0.40 9.94
CA ILE A 160 -21.69 -0.87 9.06
C ILE A 160 -22.84 -1.42 9.89
N TRP A 161 -22.56 -2.06 11.03
CA TRP A 161 -23.54 -2.57 11.97
C TRP A 161 -24.34 -1.46 12.67
N GLN A 162 -23.73 -0.35 13.03
CA GLN A 162 -24.44 0.80 13.61
C GLN A 162 -25.36 1.45 12.58
N ALA A 163 -24.91 1.60 11.33
CA ALA A 163 -25.75 2.10 10.25
C ALA A 163 -26.95 1.15 9.96
N LEU A 164 -26.71 -0.15 10.00
CA LEU A 164 -27.76 -1.18 9.81
C LEU A 164 -28.78 -1.14 10.95
N ILE A 165 -28.33 -1.03 12.20
CA ILE A 165 -29.21 -0.93 13.37
C ILE A 165 -30.07 0.34 13.30
N GLU A 166 -29.48 1.50 12.96
CA GLU A 166 -30.25 2.75 12.78
C GLU A 166 -31.28 2.65 11.66
N PHE A 167 -30.92 1.99 10.55
CA PHE A 167 -31.87 1.72 9.47
C PHE A 167 -33.03 0.84 9.91
N ILE A 168 -32.76 -0.25 10.61
CA ILE A 168 -33.78 -1.14 11.15
C ILE A 168 -34.72 -0.39 12.13
N ILE A 169 -34.14 0.39 13.05
CA ILE A 169 -34.92 1.20 14.00
C ILE A 169 -35.83 2.22 13.25
N SER A 170 -35.33 2.82 12.18
CA SER A 170 -36.07 3.77 11.36
C SER A 170 -37.32 3.14 10.71
N LEU A 171 -37.23 1.88 10.30
CA LEU A 171 -38.38 1.13 9.72
C LEU A 171 -39.50 0.88 10.73
N PHE A 172 -39.18 0.68 12.00
CA PHE A 172 -40.17 0.45 13.06
C PHE A 172 -40.80 1.73 13.65
N ARG A 173 -40.17 2.89 13.43
CA ARG A 173 -40.72 4.19 13.88
C ARG A 173 -41.75 4.82 12.92
N ARG A 174 -41.99 4.21 11.76
CA ARG A 174 -42.93 4.72 10.74
C ARG A 174 -44.29 4.02 10.75
N LYS A 175 -44.67 3.35 11.86
CA LYS A 175 -46.02 2.82 12.07
C LYS A 175 -46.76 3.58 13.16
#